data_feadab1b0fa2e493b7ddd02e0214524a
#
_entry.id   feadab1b0fa2e493b7ddd02e0214524a
#
_cell.length_a   1.000
_cell.length_b   1.000
_cell.length_c   1.000
_cell.angle_alpha   90.00
_cell.angle_beta   90.00
_cell.angle_gamma   90.00
#
_symmetry.space_group_name_H-M   'P 1'
#
loop_
_entity.id
_entity.type
_entity.pdbx_description
1 polymer ?
#
loop_
_entity_poly.entity_id
_entity_poly.type
_entity_poly.pdbx_seq_one_letter_code
_entity_poly.pdbx_strand_id
1 'polypeptide(L)'
;ASDEPALIVECLNGYRLKEQLPTNLGAFRTPIGKVETLVTGTDITIVSYGSTLRIIEDAIVDLERAGIAIELIDAQSLLPFDKDHDILKSVKKTSRLLVVDEDVPGGASAFILQQVLDEQHAWPYLDSKPQCLSAQPHRPAYGTDGDYFSKPSKDDVFDTVYKIMHESNPTTYPLFE
;
A
#
# COMPACT_ATOMS: atom_id res chain seq x y z
N ALA A 1 -22.75 -6.88 10.23
CA ALA A 1 -23.21 -5.86 11.19
C ALA A 1 -22.41 -6.02 12.46
N SER A 2 -21.94 -4.92 13.02
CA SER A 2 -21.25 -4.88 14.32
C SER A 2 -22.15 -4.15 15.30
N ASP A 3 -22.13 -4.55 16.57
CA ASP A 3 -22.82 -3.86 17.67
C ASP A 3 -21.93 -2.77 18.31
N GLU A 4 -20.69 -2.65 17.82
CA GLU A 4 -19.71 -1.69 18.33
C GLU A 4 -19.71 -0.40 17.49
N PRO A 5 -19.40 0.76 18.11
CA PRO A 5 -19.17 1.99 17.36
C PRO A 5 -18.04 1.84 16.37
N ALA A 6 -18.17 2.42 15.18
CA ALA A 6 -17.16 2.39 14.13
C ALA A 6 -16.84 3.81 13.66
N LEU A 7 -15.55 4.06 13.40
CA LEU A 7 -15.07 5.24 12.68
C LEU A 7 -14.79 4.83 11.23
N ILE A 8 -15.50 5.48 10.30
CA ILE A 8 -15.29 5.28 8.86
C ILE A 8 -14.61 6.54 8.33
N VAL A 9 -13.43 6.34 7.72
CA VAL A 9 -12.66 7.42 7.09
C VAL A 9 -12.82 7.31 5.58
N GLU A 10 -13.22 8.39 4.93
CA GLU A 10 -13.46 8.45 3.49
C GLU A 10 -12.50 9.44 2.82
N CYS A 11 -12.00 9.08 1.64
CA CYS A 11 -11.12 9.95 0.87
C CYS A 11 -11.92 11.11 0.26
N LEU A 12 -11.65 12.34 0.68
CA LEU A 12 -12.35 13.53 0.22
C LEU A 12 -12.30 13.69 -1.31
N ASN A 13 -11.16 13.41 -1.93
CA ASN A 13 -10.99 13.50 -3.39
C ASN A 13 -11.76 12.38 -4.13
N GLY A 14 -12.06 11.28 -3.47
CA GLY A 14 -12.88 10.19 -4.00
C GLY A 14 -14.28 10.64 -4.42
N TYR A 15 -14.87 11.62 -3.74
CA TYR A 15 -16.21 12.15 -4.06
C TYR A 15 -16.31 12.81 -5.44
N ARG A 16 -15.19 13.18 -6.04
CA ARG A 16 -15.13 13.80 -7.38
C ARG A 16 -14.94 12.79 -8.50
N LEU A 17 -14.66 11.54 -8.16
CA LEU A 17 -14.44 10.47 -9.12
C LEU A 17 -15.78 9.86 -9.54
N LYS A 18 -15.87 9.52 -10.82
CA LYS A 18 -17.03 8.81 -11.39
C LYS A 18 -16.68 7.33 -11.44
N GLU A 19 -17.48 6.53 -10.75
CA GLU A 19 -17.36 5.07 -10.72
C GLU A 19 -18.61 4.42 -11.28
N GLN A 20 -18.44 3.20 -11.80
CA GLN A 20 -19.59 2.36 -12.13
C GLN A 20 -20.18 1.78 -10.83
N LEU A 21 -21.49 1.92 -10.68
CA LEU A 21 -22.18 1.28 -9.57
C LEU A 21 -22.05 -0.25 -9.69
N PRO A 22 -21.63 -0.93 -8.61
CA PRO A 22 -21.59 -2.39 -8.61
C PRO A 22 -22.99 -2.98 -8.74
N THR A 23 -23.13 -4.06 -9.50
CA THR A 23 -24.41 -4.74 -9.72
C THR A 23 -24.97 -5.39 -8.48
N ASN A 24 -24.14 -5.64 -7.46
CA ASN A 24 -24.47 -6.26 -6.18
C ASN A 24 -24.62 -5.24 -5.04
N LEU A 25 -24.91 -3.99 -5.34
CA LEU A 25 -25.10 -2.94 -4.36
C LEU A 25 -26.12 -3.36 -3.28
N GLY A 26 -25.72 -3.24 -2.01
CA GLY A 26 -26.54 -3.66 -0.86
C GLY A 26 -26.44 -5.14 -0.50
N ALA A 27 -25.98 -6.00 -1.39
CA ALA A 27 -25.70 -7.42 -1.10
C ALA A 27 -24.25 -7.64 -0.65
N PHE A 28 -23.31 -6.86 -1.20
CA PHE A 28 -21.89 -6.94 -0.83
C PHE A 28 -21.65 -6.45 0.60
N ARG A 29 -20.73 -7.10 1.28
CA ARG A 29 -20.26 -6.71 2.62
C ARG A 29 -18.75 -6.80 2.66
N THR A 30 -18.10 -5.73 3.10
CA THR A 30 -16.66 -5.73 3.42
C THR A 30 -16.48 -6.28 4.83
N PRO A 31 -15.81 -7.41 5.01
CA PRO A 31 -15.59 -7.97 6.34
C PRO A 31 -14.63 -7.10 7.15
N ILE A 32 -15.03 -6.70 8.35
CA ILE A 32 -14.19 -5.90 9.25
C ILE A 32 -12.98 -6.72 9.72
N GLY A 33 -11.79 -6.15 9.57
CA GLY A 33 -10.53 -6.77 9.96
C GLY A 33 -9.97 -7.76 8.95
N LYS A 34 -10.46 -7.75 7.73
CA LYS A 34 -9.89 -8.46 6.60
C LYS A 34 -9.28 -7.48 5.62
N VAL A 35 -8.24 -7.91 4.97
CA VAL A 35 -7.61 -7.19 3.85
C VAL A 35 -8.12 -7.77 2.54
N GLU A 36 -7.89 -7.05 1.44
CA GLU A 36 -8.22 -7.51 0.09
C GLU A 36 -6.98 -7.45 -0.80
N THR A 37 -6.64 -8.56 -1.45
CA THR A 37 -5.59 -8.58 -2.47
C THR A 37 -6.17 -8.11 -3.79
N LEU A 38 -5.78 -6.91 -4.21
CA LEU A 38 -6.25 -6.29 -5.46
C LEU A 38 -5.47 -6.80 -6.67
N VAL A 39 -4.16 -6.98 -6.51
CA VAL A 39 -3.26 -7.50 -7.55
C VAL A 39 -2.40 -8.59 -6.93
N THR A 40 -2.25 -9.71 -7.64
CA THR A 40 -1.38 -10.81 -7.21
C THR A 40 -0.02 -10.71 -7.87
N GLY A 41 1.04 -10.90 -7.08
CA GLY A 41 2.43 -10.86 -7.57
C GLY A 41 3.37 -11.67 -6.68
N THR A 42 4.65 -11.69 -7.04
CA THR A 42 5.66 -12.56 -6.40
C THR A 42 6.89 -11.83 -5.91
N ASP A 43 7.07 -10.55 -6.27
CA ASP A 43 8.35 -9.88 -6.05
C ASP A 43 8.36 -8.94 -4.84
N ILE A 44 7.25 -8.26 -4.58
CA ILE A 44 7.10 -7.35 -3.45
C ILE A 44 5.64 -7.26 -3.02
N THR A 45 5.40 -7.23 -1.71
CA THR A 45 4.11 -6.90 -1.11
C THR A 45 4.03 -5.39 -0.88
N ILE A 46 3.00 -4.75 -1.45
CA ILE A 46 2.67 -3.35 -1.17
C ILE A 46 1.35 -3.32 -0.42
N VAL A 47 1.36 -2.71 0.76
CA VAL A 47 0.15 -2.51 1.58
C VAL A 47 -0.22 -1.03 1.57
N SER A 48 -1.46 -0.74 1.28
CA SER A 48 -1.99 0.62 1.29
C SER A 48 -3.48 0.63 1.58
N TYR A 49 -4.10 1.79 1.49
CA TYR A 49 -5.54 1.99 1.65
C TYR A 49 -5.98 3.30 0.98
N GLY A 50 -7.27 3.43 0.73
CA GLY A 50 -7.89 4.67 0.27
C GLY A 50 -7.39 5.14 -1.09
N SER A 51 -7.10 6.44 -1.22
CA SER A 51 -6.73 7.08 -2.50
C SER A 51 -5.37 6.63 -3.05
N THR A 52 -4.45 6.22 -2.17
CA THR A 52 -3.11 5.78 -2.56
C THR A 52 -3.11 4.47 -3.36
N LEU A 53 -4.14 3.65 -3.22
CA LEU A 53 -4.29 2.42 -4.02
C LEU A 53 -4.26 2.71 -5.52
N ARG A 54 -4.98 3.75 -6.00
CA ARG A 54 -5.00 4.14 -7.42
C ARG A 54 -3.63 4.59 -7.92
N ILE A 55 -2.90 5.33 -7.07
CA ILE A 55 -1.55 5.79 -7.39
C ILE A 55 -0.61 4.59 -7.59
N ILE A 56 -0.77 3.57 -6.74
CA ILE A 56 -0.01 2.33 -6.86
C ILE A 56 -0.42 1.55 -8.11
N GLU A 57 -1.73 1.43 -8.39
CA GLU A 57 -2.23 0.78 -9.60
C GLU A 57 -1.66 1.43 -10.88
N ASP A 58 -1.57 2.77 -10.91
CA ASP A 58 -0.95 3.50 -12.01
C ASP A 58 0.57 3.21 -12.13
N ALA A 59 1.26 2.98 -11.02
CA ALA A 59 2.68 2.63 -11.00
C ALA A 59 2.95 1.18 -11.43
N ILE A 60 2.01 0.26 -11.18
CA ILE A 60 2.16 -1.17 -11.51
C ILE A 60 2.45 -1.37 -12.99
N VAL A 61 1.81 -0.60 -13.88
CA VAL A 61 2.02 -0.72 -15.32
C VAL A 61 3.50 -0.52 -15.70
N ASP A 62 4.17 0.44 -15.07
CA ASP A 62 5.57 0.73 -15.36
C ASP A 62 6.50 -0.27 -14.64
N LEU A 63 6.12 -0.72 -13.46
CA LEU A 63 6.86 -1.75 -12.71
C LEU A 63 6.82 -3.13 -13.40
N GLU A 64 5.68 -3.52 -13.96
CA GLU A 64 5.56 -4.73 -14.78
C GLU A 64 6.45 -4.69 -16.03
N ARG A 65 6.56 -3.51 -16.66
CA ARG A 65 7.51 -3.30 -17.77
C ARG A 65 8.96 -3.44 -17.34
N ALA A 66 9.28 -3.09 -16.09
CA ALA A 66 10.59 -3.32 -15.49
C ALA A 66 10.78 -4.77 -14.99
N GLY A 67 9.80 -5.65 -15.20
CA GLY A 67 9.85 -7.05 -14.80
C GLY A 67 9.61 -7.31 -13.33
N ILE A 68 8.88 -6.42 -12.65
CA ILE A 68 8.57 -6.51 -11.22
C ILE A 68 7.08 -6.82 -11.02
N ALA A 69 6.77 -7.98 -10.44
CA ALA A 69 5.40 -8.45 -10.16
C ALA A 69 4.97 -8.09 -8.74
N ILE A 70 4.12 -7.09 -8.62
CA ILE A 70 3.63 -6.54 -7.35
C ILE A 70 2.44 -7.34 -6.82
N GLU A 71 2.45 -7.63 -5.51
CA GLU A 71 1.24 -7.99 -4.79
C GLU A 71 0.71 -6.77 -4.04
N LEU A 72 -0.43 -6.24 -4.50
CA LEU A 72 -1.09 -5.07 -3.90
C LEU A 72 -2.21 -5.52 -2.96
N ILE A 73 -2.13 -5.06 -1.72
CA ILE A 73 -3.10 -5.36 -0.66
C ILE A 73 -3.73 -4.08 -0.13
N ASP A 74 -5.06 -4.01 -0.19
CA ASP A 74 -5.87 -3.01 0.49
C ASP A 74 -6.12 -3.42 1.94
N ALA A 75 -5.65 -2.61 2.88
CA ALA A 75 -5.80 -2.89 4.31
C ALA A 75 -7.26 -2.78 4.80
N GLN A 76 -8.11 -1.97 4.17
CA GLN A 76 -9.54 -1.76 4.44
C GLN A 76 -9.89 -1.40 5.90
N SER A 77 -9.26 -2.05 6.88
CA SER A 77 -9.51 -1.87 8.31
C SER A 77 -8.20 -1.78 9.08
N LEU A 78 -8.08 -0.76 9.95
CA LEU A 78 -6.95 -0.63 10.86
C LEU A 78 -7.23 -1.27 12.23
N LEU A 79 -8.46 -1.19 12.71
CA LEU A 79 -8.89 -1.77 13.99
C LEU A 79 -10.26 -2.47 13.81
N PRO A 80 -10.28 -3.80 13.89
CA PRO A 80 -9.18 -4.75 13.96
C PRO A 80 -8.38 -4.83 12.64
N PHE A 81 -7.08 -5.19 12.73
CA PHE A 81 -6.19 -5.30 11.57
C PHE A 81 -5.97 -6.76 11.17
N ASP A 82 -6.03 -7.04 9.89
CA ASP A 82 -5.62 -8.29 9.19
C ASP A 82 -5.71 -9.57 10.05
N LYS A 83 -6.92 -9.91 10.50
CA LYS A 83 -7.18 -11.04 11.41
C LYS A 83 -6.73 -12.39 10.86
N ASP A 84 -6.70 -12.53 9.55
CA ASP A 84 -6.34 -13.78 8.88
C ASP A 84 -4.83 -13.85 8.57
N HIS A 85 -4.06 -12.80 8.90
CA HIS A 85 -2.63 -12.67 8.61
C HIS A 85 -2.31 -12.83 7.11
N ASP A 86 -3.15 -12.28 6.25
CA ASP A 86 -2.97 -12.39 4.80
C ASP A 86 -1.78 -11.55 4.31
N ILE A 87 -1.48 -10.43 4.98
CA ILE A 87 -0.26 -9.65 4.69
C ILE A 87 0.99 -10.47 5.00
N LEU A 88 1.03 -11.17 6.14
CA LEU A 88 2.14 -12.07 6.46
C LEU A 88 2.29 -13.20 5.42
N LYS A 89 1.17 -13.78 4.95
CA LYS A 89 1.21 -14.80 3.89
C LYS A 89 1.82 -14.24 2.60
N SER A 90 1.45 -13.02 2.25
CA SER A 90 2.03 -12.29 1.11
C SER A 90 3.54 -12.06 1.30
N VAL A 91 3.96 -11.53 2.44
CA VAL A 91 5.39 -11.29 2.76
C VAL A 91 6.20 -12.59 2.72
N LYS A 92 5.65 -13.71 3.20
CA LYS A 92 6.31 -15.03 3.07
C LYS A 92 6.55 -15.46 1.62
N LYS A 93 5.71 -15.02 0.69
CA LYS A 93 5.86 -15.30 -0.74
C LYS A 93 6.82 -14.35 -1.43
N THR A 94 6.72 -13.04 -1.12
CA THR A 94 7.44 -11.99 -1.84
C THR A 94 8.78 -11.61 -1.21
N SER A 95 8.96 -11.87 0.07
CA SER A 95 10.13 -11.52 0.90
C SER A 95 10.43 -10.02 1.04
N ARG A 96 9.53 -9.13 0.55
CA ARG A 96 9.70 -7.67 0.56
C ARG A 96 8.41 -6.97 0.92
N LEU A 97 8.53 -5.86 1.66
CA LEU A 97 7.37 -5.11 2.14
C LEU A 97 7.57 -3.61 1.96
N LEU A 98 6.60 -2.98 1.31
CA LEU A 98 6.42 -1.53 1.24
C LEU A 98 5.03 -1.17 1.77
N VAL A 99 4.95 -0.19 2.66
CA VAL A 99 3.68 0.42 3.08
C VAL A 99 3.60 1.83 2.48
N VAL A 100 2.54 2.12 1.74
CA VAL A 100 2.33 3.43 1.12
C VAL A 100 1.18 4.15 1.78
N ASP A 101 1.38 5.41 2.16
CA ASP A 101 0.44 6.19 2.94
C ASP A 101 0.44 7.67 2.53
N GLU A 102 -0.71 8.29 2.43
CA GLU A 102 -0.82 9.72 2.16
C GLU A 102 -0.63 10.61 3.41
N ASP A 103 -0.52 10.00 4.59
CA ASP A 103 -0.25 10.74 5.84
C ASP A 103 1.27 10.96 6.02
N VAL A 104 1.61 11.83 6.95
CA VAL A 104 3.01 12.11 7.30
C VAL A 104 3.66 10.90 7.98
N PRO A 105 5.02 10.83 8.00
CA PRO A 105 5.72 9.76 8.69
C PRO A 105 5.25 9.60 10.15
N GLY A 106 4.96 8.37 10.55
CA GLY A 106 4.42 8.06 11.88
C GLY A 106 2.90 7.92 11.95
N GLY A 107 2.20 8.11 10.82
CA GLY A 107 0.76 7.86 10.71
C GLY A 107 0.40 6.38 10.62
N ALA A 108 -0.66 6.05 9.88
CA ALA A 108 -1.15 4.68 9.76
C ALA A 108 -0.13 3.70 9.16
N SER A 109 0.80 4.18 8.33
CA SER A 109 1.91 3.35 7.81
C SER A 109 2.80 2.80 8.91
N ALA A 110 3.10 3.58 9.96
CA ALA A 110 3.87 3.10 11.10
C ALA A 110 3.12 2.04 11.89
N PHE A 111 1.80 2.23 12.09
CA PHE A 111 0.95 1.23 12.74
C PHE A 111 0.92 -0.08 11.93
N ILE A 112 0.67 0.00 10.61
CA ILE A 112 0.64 -1.17 9.73
C ILE A 112 1.98 -1.92 9.80
N LEU A 113 3.09 -1.18 9.70
CA LEU A 113 4.42 -1.77 9.75
C LEU A 113 4.68 -2.49 11.07
N GLN A 114 4.31 -1.88 12.20
CA GLN A 114 4.42 -2.50 13.51
C GLN A 114 3.56 -3.77 13.61
N GLN A 115 2.31 -3.73 13.15
CA GLN A 115 1.44 -4.91 13.16
C GLN A 115 2.04 -6.07 12.35
N VAL A 116 2.55 -5.79 11.17
CA VAL A 116 3.12 -6.84 10.30
C VAL A 116 4.45 -7.37 10.84
N LEU A 117 5.34 -6.48 11.28
CA LEU A 117 6.68 -6.89 11.70
C LEU A 117 6.71 -7.50 13.09
N ASP A 118 6.05 -6.87 14.06
CA ASP A 118 6.13 -7.25 15.46
C ASP A 118 5.03 -8.23 15.84
N GLU A 119 3.76 -7.90 15.57
CA GLU A 119 2.63 -8.73 15.99
C GLU A 119 2.46 -9.98 15.12
N GLN A 120 2.63 -9.86 13.81
CA GLN A 120 2.55 -11.00 12.88
C GLN A 120 3.90 -11.70 12.66
N HIS A 121 4.99 -11.16 13.23
CA HIS A 121 6.34 -11.74 13.17
C HIS A 121 6.88 -11.91 11.73
N ALA A 122 6.76 -10.88 10.89
CA ALA A 122 7.17 -10.96 9.49
C ALA A 122 8.68 -10.83 9.26
N TRP A 123 9.46 -10.33 10.24
CA TRP A 123 10.91 -10.10 10.11
C TRP A 123 11.73 -11.26 9.52
N PRO A 124 11.53 -12.53 9.92
CA PRO A 124 12.34 -13.64 9.42
C PRO A 124 12.15 -13.94 7.93
N TYR A 125 11.14 -13.37 7.29
CA TYR A 125 10.78 -13.64 5.91
C TYR A 125 11.22 -12.54 4.94
N LEU A 126 11.84 -11.46 5.46
CA LEU A 126 12.29 -10.34 4.64
C LEU A 126 13.74 -10.54 4.19
N ASP A 127 14.00 -10.25 2.91
CA ASP A 127 15.34 -10.24 2.31
C ASP A 127 15.89 -8.80 2.11
N SER A 128 15.05 -7.81 2.32
CA SER A 128 15.39 -6.39 2.25
C SER A 128 14.75 -5.62 3.39
N LYS A 129 15.21 -4.39 3.62
CA LYS A 129 14.64 -3.51 4.63
C LYS A 129 13.19 -3.13 4.27
N PRO A 130 12.19 -3.43 5.13
CA PRO A 130 10.84 -2.95 4.90
C PRO A 130 10.79 -1.42 4.97
N GLN A 131 10.01 -0.78 4.11
CA GLN A 131 9.95 0.67 3.99
C GLN A 131 8.51 1.20 4.11
N CYS A 132 8.41 2.46 4.54
CA CYS A 132 7.21 3.27 4.42
C CYS A 132 7.49 4.38 3.40
N LEU A 133 6.59 4.55 2.44
CA LEU A 133 6.53 5.72 1.56
C LEU A 133 5.35 6.57 2.04
N SER A 134 5.65 7.69 2.68
CA SER A 134 4.69 8.59 3.32
C SER A 134 4.73 9.97 2.69
N ALA A 135 3.73 10.80 2.96
CA ALA A 135 3.75 12.20 2.57
C ALA A 135 4.89 12.95 3.27
N GLN A 136 5.27 14.09 2.68
CA GLN A 136 6.27 14.97 3.27
C GLN A 136 5.73 15.64 4.54
N PRO A 137 6.55 15.81 5.60
CA PRO A 137 6.11 16.38 6.87
C PRO A 137 5.99 17.92 6.80
N HIS A 138 5.23 18.40 5.83
CA HIS A 138 4.94 19.83 5.65
C HIS A 138 3.53 20.03 5.09
N ARG A 139 3.02 21.24 5.20
CA ARG A 139 1.74 21.58 4.60
C ARG A 139 1.86 21.51 3.06
N PRO A 140 0.93 20.83 2.37
CA PRO A 140 0.89 20.84 0.91
C PRO A 140 0.91 22.26 0.33
N ALA A 141 1.64 22.45 -0.76
CA ALA A 141 1.68 23.71 -1.46
C ALA A 141 0.31 24.06 -2.07
N TYR A 142 0.04 25.35 -2.19
CA TYR A 142 -1.13 25.80 -2.94
C TYR A 142 -0.86 25.66 -4.44
N GLY A 143 -1.84 25.18 -5.17
CA GLY A 143 -1.76 25.01 -6.60
C GLY A 143 -2.17 23.61 -7.04
N THR A 144 -2.16 23.36 -8.34
CA THR A 144 -2.59 22.09 -8.93
C THR A 144 -1.63 20.93 -8.66
N ASP A 145 -0.37 21.24 -8.38
CA ASP A 145 0.72 20.26 -8.23
C ASP A 145 1.09 20.02 -6.76
N GLY A 146 0.40 20.71 -5.82
CA GLY A 146 0.74 20.63 -4.39
C GLY A 146 0.65 19.22 -3.82
N ASP A 147 -0.36 18.45 -4.23
CA ASP A 147 -0.52 17.07 -3.80
C ASP A 147 0.56 16.16 -4.41
N TYR A 148 0.90 16.33 -5.69
CA TYR A 148 1.96 15.55 -6.34
C TYR A 148 3.33 15.72 -5.68
N PHE A 149 3.66 16.93 -5.25
CA PHE A 149 4.91 17.20 -4.56
C PHE A 149 4.92 16.75 -3.09
N SER A 150 3.77 16.79 -2.44
CA SER A 150 3.67 16.59 -0.98
C SER A 150 3.29 15.17 -0.59
N LYS A 151 2.58 14.44 -1.45
CA LYS A 151 2.10 13.08 -1.22
C LYS A 151 2.83 12.11 -2.15
N PRO A 152 2.85 10.80 -1.83
CA PRO A 152 3.39 9.81 -2.74
C PRO A 152 2.77 9.90 -4.12
N SER A 153 3.60 10.05 -5.14
CA SER A 153 3.23 9.97 -6.55
C SER A 153 3.50 8.57 -7.12
N LYS A 154 3.02 8.31 -8.34
CA LYS A 154 3.35 7.05 -9.02
C LYS A 154 4.84 6.87 -9.25
N ASP A 155 5.55 7.98 -9.49
CA ASP A 155 6.99 7.96 -9.72
C ASP A 155 7.74 7.65 -8.42
N ASP A 156 7.29 8.19 -7.27
CA ASP A 156 7.84 7.86 -5.96
C ASP A 156 7.63 6.38 -5.60
N VAL A 157 6.46 5.82 -5.96
CA VAL A 157 6.19 4.38 -5.78
C VAL A 157 7.13 3.56 -6.63
N PHE A 158 7.28 3.90 -7.92
CA PHE A 158 8.20 3.22 -8.83
C PHE A 158 9.64 3.25 -8.30
N ASP A 159 10.16 4.43 -7.98
CA ASP A 159 11.51 4.62 -7.49
C ASP A 159 11.78 3.85 -6.19
N THR A 160 10.83 3.88 -5.27
CA THR A 160 10.96 3.18 -3.99
C THR A 160 10.97 1.67 -4.18
N VAL A 161 10.05 1.14 -4.97
CA VAL A 161 10.00 -0.29 -5.30
C VAL A 161 11.28 -0.72 -6.01
N TYR A 162 11.70 0.03 -7.02
CA TYR A 162 12.91 -0.30 -7.78
C TYR A 162 14.17 -0.31 -6.90
N LYS A 163 14.29 0.62 -5.95
CA LYS A 163 15.38 0.63 -4.96
C LYS A 163 15.37 -0.61 -4.07
N ILE A 164 14.18 -1.03 -3.58
CA ILE A 164 14.05 -2.26 -2.79
C ILE A 164 14.49 -3.48 -3.61
N MET A 165 14.07 -3.56 -4.87
CA MET A 165 14.46 -4.64 -5.76
C MET A 165 15.97 -4.61 -6.07
N HIS A 166 16.55 -3.42 -6.26
CA HIS A 166 17.99 -3.26 -6.43
C HIS A 166 18.78 -3.74 -5.19
N GLU A 167 18.35 -3.37 -3.97
CA GLU A 167 19.00 -3.81 -2.73
C GLU A 167 19.07 -5.34 -2.63
N SER A 168 18.00 -6.04 -3.04
CA SER A 168 17.93 -7.50 -2.99
C SER A 168 18.70 -8.18 -4.14
N ASN A 169 18.69 -7.59 -5.34
CA ASN A 169 19.38 -8.16 -6.52
C ASN A 169 19.89 -7.06 -7.47
N PRO A 170 21.07 -6.47 -7.18
CA PRO A 170 21.64 -5.39 -8.00
C PRO A 170 21.95 -5.79 -9.44
N THR A 171 22.18 -7.08 -9.68
CA THR A 171 22.48 -7.57 -11.03
C THR A 171 21.26 -7.58 -11.93
N THR A 172 20.11 -7.97 -11.39
CA THR A 172 18.85 -8.02 -12.14
C THR A 172 18.24 -6.63 -12.26
N TYR A 173 18.38 -5.81 -11.22
CA TYR A 173 17.82 -4.46 -11.16
C TYR A 173 18.95 -3.42 -10.97
N PRO A 174 19.75 -3.15 -12.02
CA PRO A 174 20.82 -2.14 -11.94
C PRO A 174 20.22 -0.74 -11.76
N LEU A 175 20.93 0.14 -11.04
CA LEU A 175 20.54 1.55 -11.00
C LEU A 175 20.69 2.17 -12.39
N PHE A 176 19.74 3.01 -12.75
CA PHE A 176 19.85 3.83 -13.96
C PHE A 176 20.93 4.88 -13.75
N GLU A 177 21.89 4.98 -14.71
CA GLU A 177 22.90 6.04 -14.72
C GLU A 177 22.31 7.36 -15.19
#